data_62b62b5dba7d6672a3cb5c978cb8af4a
#
_entry.id   62b62b5dba7d6672a3cb5c978cb8af4a
#
_cell.length_a   1.000
_cell.length_b   1.000
_cell.length_c   1.000
_cell.angle_alpha   90.00
_cell.angle_beta   90.00
_cell.angle_gamma   90.00
#
_symmetry.space_group_name_H-M   'P 1'
#
loop_
_entity.id
_entity.type
_entity.pdbx_description
1 polymer ?
#
loop_
_entity_poly.entity_id
_entity_poly.type
_entity_poly.pdbx_seq_one_letter_code
_entity_poly.pdbx_strand_id
1 'polypeptide(L)' 'MTFTQLRCFIEVARQLNFARAAETLYISQPAVSRQIHALENELGVRLFDRTRHVVLA' A
#
# COMPACT_ATOMS: atom_id res chain seq x y z
N MET A 1 10.91 4.80 -6.09
CA MET A 1 10.28 3.58 -5.55
C MET A 1 11.27 2.82 -4.70
N THR A 2 10.91 2.52 -3.46
CA THR A 2 11.79 1.77 -2.57
C THR A 2 11.26 0.35 -2.43
N PHE A 3 12.11 -0.54 -1.93
CA PHE A 3 11.71 -1.91 -1.64
C PHE A 3 10.57 -1.95 -0.62
N THR A 4 10.64 -1.11 0.40
CA THR A 4 9.59 -1.02 1.41
C THR A 4 8.26 -0.59 0.81
N GLN A 5 8.27 0.42 -0.06
CA GLN A 5 7.06 0.86 -0.76
C GLN A 5 6.45 -0.27 -1.57
N LEU A 6 7.28 -0.99 -2.30
CA LEU A 6 6.83 -2.10 -3.13
C LEU A 6 6.24 -3.22 -2.28
N ARG A 7 6.88 -3.56 -1.18
CA ARG A 7 6.37 -4.59 -0.27
C ARG A 7 5.02 -4.19 0.31
N CYS A 8 4.87 -2.93 0.72
CA CYS A 8 3.59 -2.44 1.23
C CYS A 8 2.49 -2.59 0.18
N PHE A 9 2.78 -2.20 -1.05
CA PHE A 9 1.81 -2.32 -2.13
C PHE A 9 1.41 -3.78 -2.34
N ILE A 10 2.39 -4.67 -2.43
CA ILE A 10 2.12 -6.09 -2.67
C ILE A 10 1.25 -6.69 -1.57
N GLU A 11 1.57 -6.40 -0.30
CA GLU A 11 0.80 -6.98 0.81
C GLU A 11 -0.61 -6.42 0.87
N VAL A 12 -0.80 -5.12 0.66
CA VAL A 12 -2.13 -4.54 0.64
C VAL A 12 -2.95 -5.11 -0.52
N ALA A 13 -2.33 -5.26 -1.69
CA ALA A 13 -3.01 -5.83 -2.85
C ALA A 13 -3.42 -7.28 -2.62
N ARG A 14 -2.55 -8.07 -1.96
CA ARG A 14 -2.85 -9.47 -1.67
C ARG A 14 -3.99 -9.62 -0.68
N GLN A 15 -3.98 -8.82 0.36
CA GLN A 15 -4.92 -8.98 1.47
C GLN A 15 -6.14 -8.08 1.36
N LEU A 16 -6.05 -7.04 0.53
CA LEU A 16 -7.09 -6.02 0.39
C LEU A 16 -7.48 -5.43 1.74
N ASN A 17 -6.49 -5.26 2.61
CA ASN A 17 -6.71 -4.83 3.98
C ASN A 17 -5.43 -4.19 4.51
N PHE A 18 -5.47 -2.87 4.75
CA PHE A 18 -4.30 -2.13 5.22
C PHE A 18 -3.85 -2.58 6.61
N ALA A 19 -4.81 -2.86 7.49
CA ALA A 19 -4.49 -3.30 8.85
C ALA A 19 -3.76 -4.65 8.85
N ARG A 20 -4.24 -5.58 8.04
CA ARG A 20 -3.60 -6.90 7.95
C ARG A 20 -2.23 -6.82 7.30
N ALA A 21 -2.10 -5.97 6.26
CA ALA A 21 -0.80 -5.76 5.65
C ALA A 21 0.20 -5.22 6.67
N ALA A 22 -0.24 -4.27 7.50
CA ALA A 22 0.60 -3.71 8.55
C ALA A 22 1.05 -4.79 9.53
N GLU A 23 0.14 -5.66 9.95
CA GLU A 23 0.49 -6.77 10.84
C GLU A 23 1.52 -7.70 10.21
N THR A 24 1.31 -8.06 8.95
CA THR A 24 2.23 -8.93 8.22
C THR A 24 3.62 -8.33 8.12
N LEU A 25 3.69 -7.01 7.93
CA LEU A 25 4.96 -6.31 7.75
C LEU A 25 5.57 -5.82 9.06
N TYR A 26 4.89 -6.03 10.18
CA TYR A 26 5.34 -5.61 11.51
C TYR A 26 5.56 -4.09 11.60
N ILE A 27 4.68 -3.32 10.96
CA ILE A 27 4.69 -1.86 11.04
C ILE A 27 3.28 -1.36 11.29
N SER A 28 3.13 -0.07 11.60
CA SER A 28 1.82 0.50 11.88
C SER A 28 1.02 0.69 10.59
N GLN A 29 -0.29 0.74 10.71
CA GLN A 29 -1.15 1.00 9.55
C GLN A 29 -0.87 2.37 8.94
N PRO A 30 -0.71 3.47 9.71
CA PRO A 30 -0.32 4.75 9.12
C PRO A 30 0.99 4.69 8.35
N ALA A 31 1.95 3.86 8.79
CA ALA A 31 3.20 3.70 8.07
C ALA A 31 2.97 3.05 6.70
N VAL A 32 2.11 2.02 6.64
CA VAL A 32 1.74 1.40 5.36
C VAL A 32 1.10 2.44 4.44
N SER A 33 0.14 3.21 4.96
CA SER A 33 -0.55 4.24 4.17
C SER A 33 0.43 5.26 3.60
N ARG A 34 1.40 5.71 4.42
CA ARG A 34 2.40 6.68 3.94
C ARG A 34 3.26 6.11 2.83
N GLN A 35 3.66 4.84 2.96
CA GLN A 35 4.47 4.20 1.92
C GLN A 35 3.69 4.08 0.61
N ILE A 36 2.41 3.72 0.70
CA ILE A 36 1.57 3.62 -0.49
C ILE A 36 1.38 5.00 -1.13
N HIS A 37 1.11 6.05 -0.32
CA HIS A 37 0.94 7.40 -0.86
C HIS A 37 2.22 7.91 -1.53
N ALA A 38 3.37 7.63 -0.93
CA ALA A 38 4.66 8.02 -1.53
C ALA A 38 4.86 7.33 -2.88
N LEU A 39 4.51 6.06 -2.97
CA LEU A 39 4.60 5.31 -4.22
C LEU A 39 3.65 5.88 -5.27
N GLU A 40 2.41 6.17 -4.87
CA GLU A 40 1.44 6.76 -5.78
C GLU A 40 1.92 8.11 -6.31
N ASN A 41 2.49 8.96 -5.43
CA ASN A 41 3.02 10.24 -5.85
C ASN A 41 4.18 10.08 -6.83
N GLU A 42 5.05 9.12 -6.59
CA GLU A 42 6.20 8.89 -7.47
C GLU A 42 5.75 8.42 -8.85
N LEU A 43 4.76 7.54 -8.90
CA LEU A 43 4.27 7.00 -10.17
C LEU A 43 3.26 7.93 -10.86
N GLY A 44 2.73 8.90 -10.13
CA GLY A 44 1.73 9.82 -10.66
C GLY A 44 0.37 9.18 -10.90
N VAL A 45 0.09 8.06 -10.25
CA VAL A 45 -1.18 7.36 -10.38
C VAL A 45 -1.68 6.92 -9.01
N ARG A 46 -2.98 6.70 -8.91
CA ARG A 46 -3.57 6.13 -7.70
C ARG A 46 -3.61 4.61 -7.83
N LEU A 47 -3.07 3.91 -6.84
CA LEU A 47 -3.03 2.45 -6.85
C LEU A 47 -4.22 1.82 -6.14
N PHE A 48 -4.78 2.51 -5.13
CA PHE A 48 -5.95 2.06 -4.39
C PHE A 48 -6.99 3.16 -4.34
N ASP A 49 -8.26 2.78 -4.43
CA ASP A 49 -9.36 3.73 -4.30
C ASP A 49 -9.82 3.85 -2.84
N ARG A 50 -10.93 4.58 -2.60
CA ARG A 50 -11.47 4.79 -1.26
C ARG A 50 -11.89 3.50 -0.58
N THR A 51 -12.29 2.51 -1.34
CA THR A 51 -12.75 1.21 -0.84
C THR A 51 -11.60 0.24 -0.70
N ARG A 52 -10.37 0.71 -0.95
CA ARG A 52 -9.15 -0.10 -0.87
C ARG A 52 -9.05 -1.18 -1.92
N HIS A 53 -9.76 -1.02 -3.02
CA HIS A 53 -9.61 -1.88 -4.18
C HIS A 53 -8.41 -1.44 -5.00
N VAL A 54 -7.74 -2.39 -5.63
CA VAL A 54 -6.59 -2.10 -6.47
C VAL A 54 -7.09 -1.48 -7.78
N VAL A 55 -6.70 -0.22 -8.01
CA VAL A 55 -7.16 0.53 -9.18
C VAL A 55 -6.59 -0.03 -10.47
N LEU A 56 -5.33 -0.51 -10.42
CA LEU A 56 -4.64 -1.01 -11.59
C LEU A 56 -4.81 -2.51 -11.82
N ALA A 57 -5.70 -3.13 -11.10
CA ALA A 57 -5.91 -4.56 -11.22
C ALA A 57 -6.49 -4.95 -12.58
#